data_22c9cf23bcecded23418ec7d70475def
#
_entry.id   22c9cf23bcecded23418ec7d70475def
#
_cell.length_a   1.000
_cell.length_b   1.000
_cell.length_c   1.000
_cell.angle_alpha   90.00
_cell.angle_beta   90.00
_cell.angle_gamma   90.00
#
_symmetry.space_group_name_H-M   'P 1'
#
loop_
_entity.id
_entity.type
_entity.pdbx_description
1 polymer ?
#
loop_
_entity_poly.entity_id
_entity_poly.type
_entity_poly.pdbx_seq_one_letter_code
_entity_poly.pdbx_strand_id
1 'polypeptide(L)'
;SINKSKLEFKIPLFSYKGVNSENFNLQIDTQNPIYSTFVSIGKISGERYNIRDFYTLGIRKNDTISFRTEFKGALDSTDEFKLNYYQTESKGVSVFGLLPSTVLYRDNLWNINADSDKNHIIKFNNLDQSITLSSFEAESENEHVFVSGNYHSKDDFALVLDLDHVNLDKVVSYNPNFDLKGNIDLSLNIRRSFSD
;
A
#
# COMPACT_ATOMS: atom_id res chain seq x y z
N SER A 1 -5.85 -20.31 29.06
CA SER A 1 -6.99 -20.50 28.13
C SER A 1 -7.12 -19.24 27.29
N ILE A 2 -6.95 -19.33 25.99
CA ILE A 2 -7.22 -18.21 25.06
C ILE A 2 -8.74 -18.07 24.99
N ASN A 3 -9.28 -16.95 25.49
CA ASN A 3 -10.70 -16.66 25.38
C ASN A 3 -11.05 -16.55 23.90
N LYS A 4 -11.88 -17.46 23.44
CA LYS A 4 -12.42 -17.44 22.07
C LYS A 4 -13.54 -16.40 22.03
N SER A 5 -13.39 -15.38 21.21
CA SER A 5 -14.35 -14.28 21.08
C SER A 5 -14.68 -14.03 19.62
N LYS A 6 -15.91 -13.65 19.38
CA LYS A 6 -16.36 -13.12 18.09
C LYS A 6 -16.99 -11.76 18.35
N LEU A 7 -16.52 -10.75 17.60
CA LEU A 7 -17.06 -9.38 17.61
C LEU A 7 -17.56 -9.06 16.21
N GLU A 8 -18.77 -8.52 16.12
CA GLU A 8 -19.33 -7.95 14.90
C GLU A 8 -19.85 -6.55 15.23
N PHE A 9 -19.48 -5.57 14.38
CA PHE A 9 -19.88 -4.19 14.54
C PHE A 9 -20.28 -3.62 13.17
N LYS A 10 -21.50 -3.05 13.08
CA LYS A 10 -22.07 -2.52 11.83
C LYS A 10 -22.53 -1.10 12.01
N ILE A 11 -22.18 -0.22 11.07
CA ILE A 11 -22.66 1.15 10.98
C ILE A 11 -23.22 1.35 9.57
N PRO A 12 -24.56 1.54 9.43
CA PRO A 12 -25.16 1.74 8.11
C PRO A 12 -24.69 3.03 7.43
N LEU A 13 -24.57 4.12 8.20
CA LEU A 13 -24.16 5.42 7.70
C LEU A 13 -23.36 6.15 8.76
N PHE A 14 -22.25 6.72 8.38
CA PHE A 14 -21.41 7.58 9.21
C PHE A 14 -20.92 8.77 8.39
N SER A 15 -20.98 9.98 8.98
CA SER A 15 -20.49 11.21 8.36
C SER A 15 -19.63 11.97 9.35
N TYR A 16 -18.44 12.38 8.91
CA TYR A 16 -17.53 13.19 9.70
C TYR A 16 -16.66 14.10 8.82
N LYS A 17 -16.72 15.41 9.08
CA LYS A 17 -15.91 16.42 8.38
C LYS A 17 -15.92 16.30 6.85
N GLY A 18 -17.09 16.06 6.25
CA GLY A 18 -17.24 15.94 4.80
C GLY A 18 -16.89 14.56 4.21
N VAL A 19 -16.48 13.61 5.06
CA VAL A 19 -16.33 12.21 4.68
C VAL A 19 -17.58 11.44 5.04
N ASN A 20 -18.17 10.73 4.09
CA ASN A 20 -19.30 9.86 4.30
C ASN A 20 -18.89 8.40 4.09
N SER A 21 -19.34 7.54 4.97
CA SER A 21 -19.13 6.08 4.89
C SER A 21 -20.47 5.37 4.98
N GLU A 22 -20.73 4.45 4.06
CA GLU A 22 -21.94 3.65 3.99
C GLU A 22 -21.62 2.16 4.17
N ASN A 23 -22.48 1.45 4.92
CA ASN A 23 -22.40 0.00 5.13
C ASN A 23 -21.03 -0.48 5.70
N PHE A 24 -20.54 0.21 6.73
CA PHE A 24 -19.36 -0.25 7.46
C PHE A 24 -19.68 -1.53 8.23
N ASN A 25 -18.84 -2.54 8.11
CA ASN A 25 -18.90 -3.79 8.86
C ASN A 25 -17.49 -4.22 9.31
N LEU A 26 -17.32 -4.46 10.61
CA LEU A 26 -16.12 -5.01 11.21
C LEU A 26 -16.46 -6.36 11.84
N GLN A 27 -15.70 -7.40 11.51
CA GLN A 27 -15.78 -8.71 12.14
C GLN A 27 -14.39 -9.11 12.65
N ILE A 28 -14.33 -9.53 13.90
CA ILE A 28 -13.13 -10.07 14.52
C ILE A 28 -13.47 -11.46 15.05
N ASP A 29 -12.73 -12.47 14.64
CA ASP A 29 -12.92 -13.85 15.10
C ASP A 29 -11.59 -14.40 15.65
N THR A 30 -11.60 -14.70 16.95
CA THR A 30 -10.48 -15.32 17.66
C THR A 30 -10.74 -16.79 18.00
N GLN A 31 -11.84 -17.39 17.51
CA GLN A 31 -12.25 -18.76 17.83
C GLN A 31 -11.44 -19.81 17.07
N ASN A 32 -10.83 -19.43 15.96
CA ASN A 32 -9.97 -20.29 15.15
C ASN A 32 -8.51 -20.19 15.67
N PRO A 33 -7.64 -21.20 15.45
CA PRO A 33 -6.21 -21.03 15.68
C PRO A 33 -5.60 -19.91 14.84
N ILE A 34 -6.33 -19.42 13.82
CA ILE A 34 -5.99 -18.28 12.99
C ILE A 34 -6.91 -17.13 13.40
N TYR A 35 -6.36 -16.10 14.05
CA TYR A 35 -7.09 -14.85 14.31
C TYR A 35 -7.38 -14.16 12.97
N SER A 36 -8.64 -13.85 12.72
CA SER A 36 -9.04 -13.13 11.52
C SER A 36 -9.76 -11.84 11.87
N THR A 37 -9.46 -10.81 11.10
CA THR A 37 -10.16 -9.51 11.13
C THR A 37 -10.65 -9.21 9.72
N PHE A 38 -11.93 -8.98 9.58
CA PHE A 38 -12.54 -8.58 8.31
C PHE A 38 -13.19 -7.21 8.48
N VAL A 39 -12.86 -6.29 7.56
CA VAL A 39 -13.51 -4.98 7.47
C VAL A 39 -14.08 -4.84 6.06
N SER A 40 -15.32 -4.43 5.94
CA SER A 40 -15.90 -4.03 4.66
C SER A 40 -16.63 -2.71 4.78
N ILE A 41 -16.60 -1.93 3.70
CA ILE A 41 -17.26 -0.64 3.59
C ILE A 41 -17.86 -0.56 2.18
N GLY A 42 -19.17 -0.38 2.08
CA GLY A 42 -19.82 -0.33 0.78
C GLY A 42 -19.40 0.90 -0.02
N LYS A 43 -19.30 2.06 0.65
CA LYS A 43 -18.86 3.29 0.01
C LYS A 43 -18.19 4.23 1.01
N ILE A 44 -17.11 4.87 0.57
CA ILE A 44 -16.47 6.01 1.26
C ILE A 44 -16.40 7.13 0.24
N SER A 45 -17.01 8.28 0.54
CA SER A 45 -16.98 9.44 -0.35
C SER A 45 -16.55 10.71 0.38
N GLY A 46 -15.77 11.51 -0.30
CA GLY A 46 -15.34 12.84 0.10
C GLY A 46 -15.43 13.81 -1.08
N GLU A 47 -14.94 15.01 -0.91
CA GLU A 47 -15.01 16.05 -1.95
C GLU A 47 -14.34 15.65 -3.27
N ARG A 48 -13.25 14.87 -3.20
CA ARG A 48 -12.39 14.54 -4.35
C ARG A 48 -12.19 13.06 -4.60
N TYR A 49 -12.84 12.19 -3.84
CA TYR A 49 -12.69 10.74 -3.99
C TYR A 49 -13.99 10.00 -3.70
N ASN A 50 -14.12 8.84 -4.31
CA ASN A 50 -15.24 7.94 -4.13
C ASN A 50 -14.75 6.49 -4.19
N ILE A 51 -14.55 5.87 -3.03
CA ILE A 51 -14.14 4.48 -2.89
C ILE A 51 -15.38 3.62 -2.71
N ARG A 52 -15.45 2.50 -3.43
CA ARG A 52 -16.55 1.53 -3.37
C ARG A 52 -16.02 0.13 -3.12
N ASP A 53 -16.89 -0.71 -2.58
CA ASP A 53 -16.64 -2.13 -2.40
C ASP A 53 -15.33 -2.40 -1.65
N PHE A 54 -14.98 -1.52 -0.69
CA PHE A 54 -13.76 -1.71 0.09
C PHE A 54 -13.93 -2.92 1.01
N TYR A 55 -12.96 -3.80 0.99
CA TYR A 55 -12.78 -4.79 2.05
C TYR A 55 -11.31 -5.05 2.33
N THR A 56 -11.03 -5.45 3.57
CA THR A 56 -9.74 -5.99 3.97
C THR A 56 -9.94 -7.19 4.88
N LEU A 57 -9.18 -8.24 4.60
CA LEU A 57 -9.09 -9.45 5.42
C LEU A 57 -7.68 -9.52 6.01
N GLY A 58 -7.59 -9.48 7.32
CA GLY A 58 -6.36 -9.69 8.08
C GLY A 58 -6.35 -11.07 8.72
N ILE A 59 -5.30 -11.84 8.50
CA ILE A 59 -5.11 -13.17 9.10
C ILE A 59 -3.78 -13.17 9.86
N ARG A 60 -3.87 -13.42 11.17
CA ARG A 60 -2.68 -13.55 12.02
C ARG A 60 -2.28 -15.01 12.16
N LYS A 61 -1.03 -15.30 11.82
CA LYS A 61 -0.39 -16.60 12.08
C LYS A 61 0.97 -16.36 12.74
N ASN A 62 1.14 -16.82 13.96
CA ASN A 62 2.30 -16.51 14.80
C ASN A 62 2.49 -14.98 14.95
N ASP A 63 3.68 -14.47 14.64
CA ASP A 63 4.02 -13.05 14.77
C ASP A 63 3.78 -12.26 13.47
N THR A 64 3.15 -12.90 12.47
CA THR A 64 2.86 -12.27 11.17
C THR A 64 1.36 -12.08 10.99
N ILE A 65 0.97 -10.90 10.52
CA ILE A 65 -0.38 -10.61 10.05
C ILE A 65 -0.30 -10.41 8.53
N SER A 66 -1.03 -11.24 7.79
CA SER A 66 -1.18 -11.10 6.34
C SER A 66 -2.51 -10.42 6.03
N PHE A 67 -2.49 -9.50 5.07
CA PHE A 67 -3.66 -8.73 4.66
C PHE A 67 -3.92 -8.93 3.16
N ARG A 68 -5.20 -8.97 2.81
CA ARG A 68 -5.71 -8.79 1.46
C ARG A 68 -6.72 -7.66 1.48
N THR A 69 -6.45 -6.62 0.71
CA THR A 69 -7.31 -5.43 0.61
C THR A 69 -7.72 -5.23 -0.83
N GLU A 70 -9.02 -5.05 -1.07
CA GLU A 70 -9.54 -4.72 -2.38
C GLU A 70 -10.53 -3.56 -2.28
N PHE A 71 -10.55 -2.70 -3.30
CA PHE A 71 -11.52 -1.63 -3.43
C PHE A 71 -11.55 -1.11 -4.88
N LYS A 72 -12.59 -0.34 -5.19
CA LYS A 72 -12.80 0.30 -6.49
C LYS A 72 -12.98 1.80 -6.33
N GLY A 73 -12.71 2.55 -7.39
CA GLY A 73 -12.80 4.00 -7.38
C GLY A 73 -11.51 4.60 -6.84
N ALA A 74 -11.57 5.62 -6.10
CA ALA A 74 -10.63 6.59 -5.58
C ALA A 74 -10.76 7.91 -6.34
N LEU A 75 -9.90 8.23 -7.29
CA LEU A 75 -9.98 9.45 -8.10
C LEU A 75 -10.85 9.23 -9.36
N ASP A 76 -10.77 8.03 -9.95
CA ASP A 76 -11.61 7.62 -11.07
C ASP A 76 -12.51 6.45 -10.68
N SER A 77 -13.69 6.38 -11.29
CA SER A 77 -14.67 5.33 -10.99
C SER A 77 -14.28 3.95 -11.53
N THR A 78 -13.38 3.88 -12.49
CA THR A 78 -12.89 2.65 -13.11
C THR A 78 -11.69 2.04 -12.41
N ASP A 79 -11.04 2.80 -11.52
CA ASP A 79 -9.87 2.33 -10.78
C ASP A 79 -10.20 1.11 -9.91
N GLU A 80 -9.33 0.11 -9.90
CA GLU A 80 -9.42 -1.08 -9.05
C GLU A 80 -8.08 -1.37 -8.37
N PHE A 81 -8.13 -1.70 -7.08
CA PHE A 81 -6.96 -1.99 -6.27
C PHE A 81 -7.11 -3.35 -5.62
N LYS A 82 -6.13 -4.24 -5.81
CA LYS A 82 -6.03 -5.56 -5.18
C LYS A 82 -4.64 -5.71 -4.58
N LEU A 83 -4.55 -5.46 -3.27
CA LEU A 83 -3.29 -5.33 -2.55
C LEU A 83 -3.14 -6.50 -1.57
N ASN A 84 -2.00 -7.19 -1.64
CA ASN A 84 -1.60 -8.24 -0.72
C ASN A 84 -0.35 -7.78 0.02
N TYR A 85 -0.37 -7.82 1.34
CA TYR A 85 0.76 -7.39 2.15
C TYR A 85 0.77 -8.12 3.50
N TYR A 86 1.91 -8.05 4.17
CA TYR A 86 2.03 -8.59 5.51
C TYR A 86 2.80 -7.65 6.42
N GLN A 87 2.59 -7.81 7.71
CA GLN A 87 3.35 -7.15 8.75
C GLN A 87 3.83 -8.18 9.75
N THR A 88 5.11 -8.08 10.14
CA THR A 88 5.68 -8.84 11.24
C THR A 88 6.59 -7.96 12.08
N GLU A 89 6.76 -8.32 13.34
CA GLU A 89 7.67 -7.61 14.24
C GLU A 89 8.55 -8.61 14.99
N SER A 90 9.84 -8.35 15.05
CA SER A 90 10.78 -9.14 15.81
C SER A 90 11.93 -8.29 16.34
N LYS A 91 12.21 -8.40 17.65
CA LYS A 91 13.35 -7.73 18.30
C LYS A 91 13.44 -6.21 18.03
N GLY A 92 12.29 -5.51 18.02
CA GLY A 92 12.23 -4.08 17.78
C GLY A 92 12.36 -3.67 16.31
N VAL A 93 12.35 -4.62 15.37
CA VAL A 93 12.30 -4.36 13.94
C VAL A 93 10.91 -4.73 13.43
N SER A 94 10.20 -3.73 12.89
CA SER A 94 8.93 -3.93 12.18
C SER A 94 9.23 -4.12 10.70
N VAL A 95 8.67 -5.18 10.11
CA VAL A 95 8.80 -5.50 8.68
C VAL A 95 7.42 -5.45 8.06
N PHE A 96 7.28 -4.65 7.00
CA PHE A 96 6.13 -4.62 6.13
C PHE A 96 6.54 -5.14 4.75
N GLY A 97 5.89 -6.19 4.27
CA GLY A 97 6.16 -6.77 2.97
C GLY A 97 4.96 -6.57 2.03
N LEU A 98 5.20 -6.00 0.86
CA LEU A 98 4.21 -5.89 -0.20
C LEU A 98 4.38 -7.07 -1.16
N LEU A 99 3.38 -7.94 -1.16
CA LEU A 99 3.32 -9.14 -2.01
C LEU A 99 2.78 -8.81 -3.41
N PRO A 100 2.86 -9.73 -4.37
CA PRO A 100 2.26 -9.54 -5.69
C PRO A 100 0.84 -9.00 -5.61
N SER A 101 0.64 -7.85 -6.22
CA SER A 101 -0.59 -7.05 -6.15
C SER A 101 -0.92 -6.46 -7.52
N THR A 102 -2.16 -6.04 -7.73
CA THR A 102 -2.55 -5.40 -8.99
C THR A 102 -3.30 -4.11 -8.72
N VAL A 103 -3.04 -3.11 -9.56
CA VAL A 103 -3.72 -1.82 -9.54
C VAL A 103 -4.12 -1.47 -10.97
N LEU A 104 -5.43 -1.42 -11.22
CA LEU A 104 -5.95 -0.80 -12.42
C LEU A 104 -6.15 0.69 -12.11
N TYR A 105 -5.36 1.55 -12.74
CA TYR A 105 -5.42 2.99 -12.56
C TYR A 105 -5.52 3.69 -13.90
N ARG A 106 -6.65 4.38 -14.14
CA ARG A 106 -6.94 5.07 -15.39
C ARG A 106 -6.74 4.18 -16.63
N ASP A 107 -7.41 3.04 -16.61
CA ASP A 107 -7.37 2.01 -17.65
C ASP A 107 -5.98 1.39 -17.90
N ASN A 108 -5.00 1.67 -17.03
CA ASN A 108 -3.68 1.08 -17.06
C ASN A 108 -3.52 0.06 -15.94
N LEU A 109 -3.26 -1.20 -16.27
CA LEU A 109 -3.09 -2.29 -15.30
C LEU A 109 -1.62 -2.38 -14.89
N TRP A 110 -1.36 -2.07 -13.63
CA TRP A 110 -0.07 -2.19 -12.98
C TRP A 110 0.03 -3.49 -12.20
N ASN A 111 1.07 -4.25 -12.44
CA ASN A 111 1.49 -5.37 -11.60
C ASN A 111 2.53 -4.87 -10.61
N ILE A 112 2.19 -4.95 -9.33
CA ILE A 112 3.06 -4.49 -8.25
C ILE A 112 3.80 -5.67 -7.67
N ASN A 113 5.14 -5.59 -7.63
CA ASN A 113 6.01 -6.62 -7.07
C ASN A 113 5.67 -8.03 -7.61
N ALA A 114 5.52 -8.15 -8.92
CA ALA A 114 5.09 -9.39 -9.58
C ALA A 114 6.06 -10.55 -9.37
N ASP A 115 7.35 -10.26 -9.19
CA ASP A 115 8.39 -11.24 -8.88
C ASP A 115 8.33 -11.62 -7.40
N SER A 116 7.73 -12.77 -7.10
CA SER A 116 7.61 -13.29 -5.73
C SER A 116 8.93 -13.76 -5.12
N ASP A 117 9.98 -13.93 -5.92
CA ASP A 117 11.29 -14.36 -5.44
C ASP A 117 12.12 -13.21 -4.88
N LYS A 118 11.71 -11.97 -5.15
CA LYS A 118 12.33 -10.78 -4.59
C LYS A 118 11.70 -10.38 -3.25
N ASN A 119 12.54 -9.89 -2.36
CA ASN A 119 12.10 -9.35 -1.06
C ASN A 119 11.67 -7.89 -1.18
N HIS A 120 10.40 -7.66 -1.47
CA HIS A 120 9.81 -6.33 -1.50
C HIS A 120 9.33 -5.91 -0.10
N ILE A 121 10.27 -5.46 0.73
CA ILE A 121 10.01 -5.16 2.13
C ILE A 121 10.45 -3.77 2.54
N ILE A 122 9.68 -3.18 3.45
CA ILE A 122 10.07 -2.01 4.23
C ILE A 122 10.40 -2.49 5.63
N LYS A 123 11.60 -2.20 6.10
CA LYS A 123 12.01 -2.43 7.49
C LYS A 123 12.07 -1.11 8.22
N PHE A 124 11.48 -1.07 9.39
CA PHE A 124 11.62 0.03 10.33
C PHE A 124 12.26 -0.51 11.61
N ASN A 125 13.44 0.01 11.95
CA ASN A 125 14.13 -0.33 13.18
C ASN A 125 13.77 0.70 14.26
N ASN A 126 13.03 0.26 15.28
CA ASN A 126 12.57 1.11 16.36
C ASN A 126 13.71 1.59 17.29
N LEU A 127 14.88 0.94 17.25
CA LEU A 127 16.01 1.27 18.15
C LEU A 127 16.80 2.48 17.65
N ASP A 128 17.07 2.56 16.36
CA ASP A 128 17.85 3.64 15.72
C ASP A 128 17.02 4.50 14.76
N GLN A 129 15.69 4.18 14.62
CA GLN A 129 14.75 4.85 13.73
C GLN A 129 15.13 4.79 12.25
N SER A 130 15.97 3.82 11.87
CA SER A 130 16.31 3.61 10.46
C SER A 130 15.19 2.98 9.68
N ILE A 131 15.11 3.32 8.38
CA ILE A 131 14.16 2.78 7.43
C ILE A 131 14.94 2.18 6.26
N THR A 132 14.58 0.98 5.86
CA THR A 132 15.11 0.35 4.64
C THR A 132 13.95 -0.09 3.76
N LEU A 133 13.91 0.39 2.54
CA LEU A 133 13.10 -0.13 1.44
C LEU A 133 14.00 -1.00 0.56
N SER A 134 13.85 -2.33 0.61
CA SER A 134 14.71 -3.23 -0.19
C SER A 134 14.41 -3.07 -1.67
N SER A 135 13.16 -3.08 -2.07
CA SER A 135 12.69 -2.71 -3.40
C SER A 135 11.19 -2.52 -3.42
N PHE A 136 10.73 -1.72 -4.36
CA PHE A 136 9.35 -1.65 -4.82
C PHE A 136 9.41 -1.64 -6.35
N GLU A 137 8.60 -2.48 -6.98
CA GLU A 137 8.51 -2.56 -8.44
C GLU A 137 7.05 -2.46 -8.87
N ALA A 138 6.80 -1.70 -9.93
CA ALA A 138 5.51 -1.64 -10.60
C ALA A 138 5.72 -1.69 -12.11
N GLU A 139 4.99 -2.57 -12.78
CA GLU A 139 5.10 -2.81 -14.22
C GLU A 139 3.73 -2.72 -14.88
N SER A 140 3.65 -2.05 -16.02
CA SER A 140 2.46 -1.99 -16.86
C SER A 140 2.85 -1.89 -18.32
N GLU A 141 2.51 -2.89 -19.13
CA GLU A 141 2.90 -2.96 -20.54
C GLU A 141 4.39 -2.67 -20.77
N ASN A 142 4.71 -1.42 -21.19
CA ASN A 142 6.07 -0.94 -21.44
C ASN A 142 6.54 0.04 -20.34
N GLU A 143 5.77 0.24 -19.30
CA GLU A 143 6.09 1.18 -18.23
C GLU A 143 6.68 0.41 -17.04
N HIS A 144 7.77 0.91 -16.46
CA HIS A 144 8.39 0.30 -15.28
C HIS A 144 8.78 1.36 -14.26
N VAL A 145 8.51 1.07 -13.00
CA VAL A 145 8.89 1.88 -11.85
C VAL A 145 9.64 1.02 -10.86
N PHE A 146 10.83 1.44 -10.49
CA PHE A 146 11.61 0.80 -9.43
C PHE A 146 12.03 1.83 -8.39
N VAL A 147 11.87 1.46 -7.11
CA VAL A 147 12.34 2.29 -5.99
C VAL A 147 13.02 1.40 -4.96
N SER A 148 14.19 1.81 -4.48
CA SER A 148 14.85 1.22 -3.31
C SER A 148 15.60 2.27 -2.51
N GLY A 149 15.93 1.98 -1.26
CA GLY A 149 16.72 2.93 -0.48
C GLY A 149 16.82 2.60 0.99
N ASN A 150 17.62 3.38 1.67
CA ASN A 150 17.74 3.37 3.11
C ASN A 150 17.81 4.79 3.67
N TYR A 151 17.38 4.94 4.88
CA TYR A 151 17.50 6.19 5.64
C TYR A 151 17.89 5.86 7.07
N HIS A 152 19.04 6.34 7.49
CA HIS A 152 19.50 6.32 8.87
C HIS A 152 19.39 7.70 9.52
N SER A 153 19.73 8.75 8.78
CA SER A 153 19.64 10.13 9.23
C SER A 153 19.65 11.08 8.02
N LYS A 154 19.48 12.38 8.27
CA LYS A 154 19.61 13.42 7.23
C LYS A 154 21.00 13.43 6.55
N ASP A 155 22.00 12.85 7.21
CA ASP A 155 23.38 12.82 6.76
C ASP A 155 23.84 11.40 6.31
N ASP A 156 22.96 10.40 6.46
CA ASP A 156 23.22 9.03 6.01
C ASP A 156 21.93 8.44 5.40
N PHE A 157 21.85 8.48 4.07
CA PHE A 157 20.76 7.92 3.31
C PHE A 157 21.18 7.55 1.88
N ALA A 158 20.44 6.65 1.27
CA ALA A 158 20.54 6.34 -0.15
C ALA A 158 19.14 6.15 -0.74
N LEU A 159 18.94 6.60 -1.97
CA LEU A 159 17.70 6.42 -2.74
C LEU A 159 18.06 6.11 -4.18
N VAL A 160 17.46 5.06 -4.72
CA VAL A 160 17.46 4.72 -6.13
C VAL A 160 16.02 4.82 -6.63
N LEU A 161 15.81 5.53 -7.72
CA LEU A 161 14.54 5.62 -8.42
C LEU A 161 14.82 5.45 -9.92
N ASP A 162 14.25 4.42 -10.52
CA ASP A 162 14.27 4.22 -11.96
C ASP A 162 12.84 4.24 -12.50
N LEU A 163 12.61 5.07 -13.51
CA LEU A 163 11.37 5.16 -14.28
C LEU A 163 11.71 4.87 -15.73
N ASP A 164 11.02 3.92 -16.34
CA ASP A 164 11.19 3.57 -17.75
C ASP A 164 9.84 3.70 -18.47
N HIS A 165 9.82 4.56 -19.49
CA HIS A 165 8.66 4.86 -20.36
C HIS A 165 7.37 5.26 -19.62
N VAL A 166 7.45 5.78 -18.39
CA VAL A 166 6.27 6.12 -17.58
C VAL A 166 5.49 7.27 -18.21
N ASN A 167 4.22 7.02 -18.52
CA ASN A 167 3.34 7.98 -19.16
C ASN A 167 2.81 9.01 -18.16
N LEU A 168 3.26 10.26 -18.30
CA LEU A 168 2.91 11.35 -17.40
C LEU A 168 1.43 11.77 -17.51
N ASP A 169 0.80 11.60 -18.66
CA ASP A 169 -0.62 11.89 -18.85
C ASP A 169 -1.50 11.04 -17.92
N LYS A 170 -1.07 9.81 -17.65
CA LYS A 170 -1.77 8.87 -16.78
C LYS A 170 -1.50 9.13 -15.30
N VAL A 171 -0.31 9.60 -14.95
CA VAL A 171 0.15 9.71 -13.55
C VAL A 171 -0.14 11.09 -12.94
N VAL A 172 0.04 12.18 -13.70
CA VAL A 172 0.12 13.55 -13.16
C VAL A 172 -1.12 14.40 -13.43
N SER A 173 -2.09 13.97 -14.20
CA SER A 173 -3.19 14.78 -14.76
C SER A 173 -4.18 15.35 -13.72
N TYR A 174 -3.83 15.43 -12.43
CA TYR A 174 -4.76 15.93 -11.41
C TYR A 174 -4.52 17.37 -10.94
N ASN A 175 -3.53 18.07 -11.45
CA ASN A 175 -3.35 19.47 -11.10
C ASN A 175 -3.87 20.36 -12.24
N PRO A 176 -4.98 21.10 -12.08
CA PRO A 176 -5.54 21.94 -13.13
C PRO A 176 -4.59 23.07 -13.61
N ASN A 177 -3.52 23.32 -12.87
CA ASN A 177 -2.51 24.33 -13.18
C ASN A 177 -1.23 23.73 -13.80
N PHE A 178 -1.17 22.41 -13.99
CA PHE A 178 0.05 21.74 -14.43
C PHE A 178 -0.30 20.53 -15.30
N ASP A 179 -0.13 20.67 -16.60
CA ASP A 179 -0.40 19.63 -17.59
C ASP A 179 0.95 19.09 -18.09
N LEU A 180 1.33 17.91 -17.64
CA LEU A 180 2.51 17.19 -18.12
C LEU A 180 2.07 16.10 -19.08
N LYS A 181 2.69 16.07 -20.27
CA LYS A 181 2.41 15.08 -21.32
C LYS A 181 3.66 14.37 -21.76
N GLY A 182 3.47 13.14 -22.21
CA GLY A 182 4.53 12.31 -22.76
C GLY A 182 5.08 11.30 -21.78
N ASN A 183 6.14 10.61 -22.18
CA ASN A 183 6.78 9.60 -21.38
C ASN A 183 8.02 10.15 -20.69
N ILE A 184 8.32 9.64 -19.51
CA ILE A 184 9.54 9.94 -18.75
C ILE A 184 10.38 8.69 -18.62
N ASP A 185 11.67 8.83 -18.92
CA ASP A 185 12.74 7.93 -18.58
C ASP A 185 13.64 8.66 -17.56
N LEU A 186 13.80 8.10 -16.37
CA LEU A 186 14.58 8.71 -15.30
C LEU A 186 15.34 7.64 -14.55
N SER A 187 16.64 7.82 -14.38
CA SER A 187 17.44 7.06 -13.40
C SER A 187 18.06 8.03 -12.42
N LEU A 188 17.66 7.92 -11.16
CA LEU A 188 18.13 8.76 -10.08
C LEU A 188 18.79 7.91 -9.01
N ASN A 189 20.04 8.25 -8.67
CA ASN A 189 20.76 7.65 -7.56
C ASN A 189 21.29 8.75 -6.66
N ILE A 190 20.72 8.89 -5.50
CA ILE A 190 21.14 9.87 -4.50
C ILE A 190 21.74 9.12 -3.33
N ARG A 191 22.94 9.50 -2.93
CA ARG A 191 23.60 8.97 -1.75
C ARG A 191 24.26 10.08 -0.96
N ARG A 192 24.02 10.07 0.32
CA ARG A 192 24.78 10.87 1.29
C ARG A 192 25.26 9.95 2.39
N SER A 193 26.53 9.96 2.66
CA SER A 193 27.14 9.24 3.76
C SER A 193 28.27 10.11 4.31
N PHE A 194 28.26 10.42 5.60
CA PHE A 194 29.40 10.97 6.28
C PHE A 194 30.25 9.80 6.77
N SER A 195 31.41 9.60 6.13
CA SER A 195 32.49 8.86 6.78
C SER A 195 33.15 9.81 7.77
N ASP A 196 33.08 9.46 9.06
CA ASP A 196 33.99 10.05 10.07
C ASP A 196 35.45 9.78 9.71
#